data_42806d9d056b482f820c0782fb315755
#
_entry.id   42806d9d056b482f820c0782fb315755
#
_cell.length_a   1.000
_cell.length_b   1.000
_cell.length_c   1.000
_cell.angle_alpha   90.00
_cell.angle_beta   90.00
_cell.angle_gamma   90.00
#
_symmetry.space_group_name_H-M   'P 1'
#
loop_
_entity.id
_entity.type
_entity.pdbx_description
1 polymer ?
#
loop_
_entity_poly.entity_id
_entity_poly.type
_entity_poly.pdbx_seq_one_letter_code
_entity_poly.pdbx_strand_id
1 'polypeptide(L)'
;MEQCAIGLDPIVSLAQKYGITLVMELLNSKVDHKDYQCDHTTWGVGLCEKIGSNHFKLLYDIYHMQVMEGDIIATIQKYHPYIAHFHTAGVPGRNEIDQSQELNYPAIMRAIQDTGFKGHVAQEFIPTAENKFDSLAKAIELCTL
;
A
#
# COMPACT_ATOMS: atom_id res chain seq x y z
N MET A 1 -0.42 19.08 3.78
CA MET A 1 -0.34 18.28 5.03
C MET A 1 -1.11 18.89 6.20
N GLU A 2 -0.93 20.17 6.58
CA GLU A 2 -1.64 20.80 7.72
C GLU A 2 -3.16 20.68 7.61
N GLN A 3 -3.74 21.14 6.50
CA GLN A 3 -5.19 21.08 6.26
C GLN A 3 -5.72 19.63 6.24
N CYS A 4 -4.91 18.70 5.78
CA CYS A 4 -5.24 17.29 5.80
C CYS A 4 -5.33 16.76 7.24
N ALA A 5 -4.37 17.09 8.10
CA ALA A 5 -4.40 16.71 9.51
C ALA A 5 -5.60 17.31 10.25
N ILE A 6 -5.90 18.60 10.03
CA ILE A 6 -7.08 19.28 10.62
C ILE A 6 -8.38 18.59 10.19
N GLY A 7 -8.50 18.27 8.91
CA GLY A 7 -9.72 17.60 8.39
C GLY A 7 -9.89 16.17 8.89
N LEU A 8 -8.78 15.47 9.17
CA LEU A 8 -8.79 14.08 9.65
C LEU A 8 -9.03 13.96 11.15
N ASP A 9 -8.69 14.98 11.95
CA ASP A 9 -8.76 14.92 13.41
C ASP A 9 -10.12 14.42 13.96
N PRO A 10 -11.30 14.96 13.57
CA PRO A 10 -12.58 14.48 14.04
C PRO A 10 -12.88 13.04 13.60
N ILE A 11 -12.39 12.63 12.41
CA ILE A 11 -12.63 11.30 11.86
C ILE A 11 -11.76 10.27 12.59
N VAL A 12 -10.49 10.60 12.85
CA VAL A 12 -9.56 9.76 13.61
C VAL A 12 -10.04 9.58 15.05
N SER A 13 -10.55 10.66 15.67
CA SER A 13 -11.15 10.60 17.01
C SER A 13 -12.35 9.64 17.06
N LEU A 14 -13.19 9.64 16.03
CA LEU A 14 -14.30 8.70 15.91
C LEU A 14 -13.82 7.26 15.69
N ALA A 15 -12.84 7.06 14.80
CA ALA A 15 -12.24 5.76 14.54
C ALA A 15 -11.64 5.15 15.82
N GLN A 16 -10.92 5.94 16.60
CA GLN A 16 -10.39 5.55 17.89
C GLN A 16 -11.48 5.10 18.87
N LYS A 17 -12.59 5.84 18.95
CA LYS A 17 -13.73 5.49 19.80
C LYS A 17 -14.32 4.11 19.47
N TYR A 18 -14.31 3.74 18.19
CA TYR A 18 -14.88 2.46 17.72
C TYR A 18 -13.84 1.35 17.48
N GLY A 19 -12.58 1.58 17.81
CA GLY A 19 -11.49 0.62 17.60
C GLY A 19 -11.22 0.31 16.11
N ILE A 20 -11.49 1.27 15.23
CA ILE A 20 -11.27 1.15 13.78
C ILE A 20 -9.94 1.82 13.44
N THR A 21 -9.18 1.23 12.52
CA THR A 21 -7.99 1.86 11.94
C THR A 21 -8.34 2.40 10.56
N LEU A 22 -8.15 3.70 10.39
CA LEU A 22 -8.22 4.36 9.08
C LEU A 22 -6.89 4.17 8.37
N VAL A 23 -6.95 3.89 7.09
CA VAL A 23 -5.74 3.82 6.26
C VAL A 23 -5.84 4.80 5.10
N MET A 24 -4.79 5.59 4.90
CA MET A 24 -4.66 6.49 3.76
C MET A 24 -3.79 5.82 2.71
N GLU A 25 -4.32 5.69 1.51
CA GLU A 25 -3.60 5.07 0.41
C GLU A 25 -2.56 6.01 -0.19
N LEU A 26 -1.37 5.46 -0.45
CA LEU A 26 -0.32 6.10 -1.22
C LEU A 26 -0.56 5.84 -2.70
N LEU A 27 -0.83 6.89 -3.48
CA LEU A 27 -1.13 6.79 -4.91
C LEU A 27 -0.03 7.42 -5.77
N ASN A 28 0.19 6.92 -6.97
CA ASN A 28 1.15 7.55 -7.88
C ASN A 28 0.55 8.78 -8.58
N SER A 29 1.26 9.89 -8.54
CA SER A 29 0.93 11.12 -9.28
C SER A 29 1.54 11.17 -10.69
N LYS A 30 2.50 10.30 -10.98
CA LYS A 30 3.19 10.25 -12.29
C LYS A 30 2.28 9.82 -13.44
N VAL A 31 1.39 8.85 -13.20
CA VAL A 31 0.60 8.22 -14.26
C VAL A 31 -0.90 8.35 -13.98
N ASP A 32 -1.36 7.87 -12.83
CA ASP A 32 -2.78 7.59 -12.60
C ASP A 32 -3.53 8.72 -11.87
N HIS A 33 -2.88 9.38 -10.90
CA HIS A 33 -3.54 10.30 -9.98
C HIS A 33 -2.84 11.66 -9.93
N LYS A 34 -2.83 12.38 -11.03
CA LYS A 34 -2.27 13.74 -11.11
C LYS A 34 -2.84 14.61 -9.98
N ASP A 35 -2.02 15.44 -9.38
CA ASP A 35 -2.37 16.34 -8.27
C ASP A 35 -2.63 15.67 -6.90
N TYR A 36 -2.50 14.35 -6.78
CA TYR A 36 -2.56 13.69 -5.48
C TYR A 36 -1.27 13.93 -4.67
N GLN A 37 -1.41 14.41 -3.43
CA GLN A 37 -0.26 14.85 -2.64
C GLN A 37 0.42 13.74 -1.83
N CYS A 38 -0.32 12.69 -1.45
CA CYS A 38 0.23 11.56 -0.69
C CYS A 38 0.81 10.51 -1.65
N ASP A 39 1.76 10.93 -2.47
CA ASP A 39 2.35 10.14 -3.54
C ASP A 39 3.76 9.59 -3.22
N HIS A 40 4.26 9.88 -2.00
CA HIS A 40 5.53 9.39 -1.48
C HIS A 40 5.37 8.88 -0.06
N THR A 41 6.04 7.79 0.27
CA THR A 41 5.98 7.18 1.60
C THR A 41 6.35 8.16 2.71
N THR A 42 7.38 8.96 2.50
CA THR A 42 7.82 9.96 3.50
C THR A 42 6.76 11.02 3.78
N TRP A 43 5.95 11.40 2.80
CA TRP A 43 4.85 12.33 3.00
C TRP A 43 3.74 11.71 3.85
N GLY A 44 3.36 10.46 3.55
CA GLY A 44 2.36 9.73 4.32
C GLY A 44 2.78 9.50 5.77
N VAL A 45 4.05 9.11 5.98
CA VAL A 45 4.64 8.95 7.32
C VAL A 45 4.59 10.27 8.10
N GLY A 46 4.99 11.38 7.48
CA GLY A 46 4.91 12.70 8.12
C GLY A 46 3.48 13.09 8.53
N LEU A 47 2.48 12.68 7.75
CA LEU A 47 1.07 12.88 8.14
C LEU A 47 0.68 11.99 9.32
N CYS A 48 1.10 10.71 9.35
CA CYS A 48 0.86 9.82 10.49
C CYS A 48 1.47 10.38 11.78
N GLU A 49 2.71 10.86 11.71
CA GLU A 49 3.40 11.48 12.84
C GLU A 49 2.69 12.74 13.33
N LYS A 50 2.21 13.58 12.40
CA LYS A 50 1.47 14.79 12.71
C LYS A 50 0.13 14.52 13.39
N ILE A 51 -0.58 13.48 12.96
CA ILE A 51 -1.85 13.03 13.56
C ILE A 51 -1.60 12.37 14.92
N GLY A 52 -0.51 11.61 15.06
CA GLY A 52 -0.06 11.01 16.32
C GLY A 52 -1.00 9.94 16.88
N SER A 53 -1.85 9.31 16.06
CA SER A 53 -2.79 8.27 16.48
C SER A 53 -2.47 6.91 15.86
N ASN A 54 -2.54 5.85 16.66
CA ASN A 54 -2.42 4.48 16.16
C ASN A 54 -3.63 4.04 15.33
N HIS A 55 -4.70 4.83 15.32
CA HIS A 55 -5.90 4.59 14.52
C HIS A 55 -5.87 5.29 13.15
N PHE A 56 -4.73 5.87 12.79
CA PHE A 56 -4.45 6.38 11.44
C PHE A 56 -3.12 5.84 10.94
N LYS A 57 -3.15 5.11 9.84
CA LYS A 57 -2.01 4.42 9.24
C LYS A 57 -2.02 4.61 7.72
N LEU A 58 -1.09 3.97 7.04
CA LEU A 58 -0.99 3.96 5.59
C LEU A 58 -1.48 2.63 5.01
N LEU A 59 -2.13 2.71 3.87
CA LEU A 59 -2.23 1.63 2.92
C LEU A 59 -1.06 1.80 1.94
N TYR A 60 -0.16 0.83 1.92
CA TYR A 60 0.98 0.82 1.02
C TYR A 60 0.64 0.02 -0.23
N ASP A 61 0.29 0.71 -1.30
CA ASP A 61 0.09 0.09 -2.61
C ASP A 61 1.45 -0.08 -3.29
N ILE A 62 1.86 -1.33 -3.47
CA ILE A 62 3.17 -1.70 -4.02
C ILE A 62 3.31 -1.22 -5.47
N TYR A 63 2.22 -1.29 -6.26
CA TYR A 63 2.22 -0.77 -7.62
C TYR A 63 2.49 0.74 -7.65
N HIS A 64 1.71 1.49 -6.87
CA HIS A 64 1.85 2.95 -6.84
C HIS A 64 3.24 3.38 -6.37
N MET A 65 3.78 2.73 -5.34
CA MET A 65 5.09 3.10 -4.79
C MET A 65 6.24 2.64 -5.67
N GLN A 66 6.10 1.53 -6.42
CA GLN A 66 7.09 1.18 -7.44
C GLN A 66 7.15 2.22 -8.55
N VAL A 67 6.00 2.71 -9.03
CA VAL A 67 5.94 3.78 -10.04
C VAL A 67 6.58 5.07 -9.55
N MET A 68 6.38 5.42 -8.27
CA MET A 68 6.87 6.68 -7.70
C MET A 68 8.31 6.62 -7.21
N GLU A 69 8.64 5.64 -6.37
CA GLU A 69 9.85 5.63 -5.55
C GLU A 69 10.79 4.46 -5.89
N GLY A 70 10.23 3.28 -6.17
CA GLY A 70 11.02 2.04 -6.19
C GLY A 70 11.51 1.63 -4.81
N ASP A 71 12.60 0.85 -4.74
CA ASP A 71 13.24 0.39 -3.49
C ASP A 71 12.25 -0.15 -2.44
N ILE A 72 11.28 -0.94 -2.92
CA ILE A 72 10.09 -1.37 -2.18
C ILE A 72 10.44 -2.09 -0.88
N ILE A 73 11.38 -3.05 -0.93
CA ILE A 73 11.74 -3.87 0.23
C ILE A 73 12.36 -3.02 1.35
N ALA A 74 13.32 -2.16 1.01
CA ALA A 74 13.96 -1.30 2.00
C ALA A 74 12.97 -0.28 2.59
N THR A 75 12.07 0.25 1.76
CA THR A 75 11.02 1.17 2.19
C THR A 75 10.05 0.49 3.17
N ILE A 76 9.58 -0.72 2.86
CA ILE A 76 8.72 -1.51 3.75
C ILE A 76 9.43 -1.77 5.09
N GLN A 77 10.67 -2.27 5.07
CA GLN A 77 11.43 -2.55 6.28
C GLN A 77 11.60 -1.32 7.17
N LYS A 78 11.80 -0.15 6.57
CA LYS A 78 11.98 1.11 7.30
C LYS A 78 10.68 1.66 7.89
N TYR A 79 9.59 1.59 7.14
CA TYR A 79 8.36 2.29 7.46
C TYR A 79 7.19 1.39 7.89
N HIS A 80 7.42 0.07 8.05
CA HIS A 80 6.37 -0.88 8.45
C HIS A 80 5.54 -0.45 9.68
N PRO A 81 6.05 0.29 10.70
CA PRO A 81 5.22 0.66 11.84
C PRO A 81 4.06 1.60 11.49
N TYR A 82 4.16 2.27 10.33
CA TYR A 82 3.13 3.17 9.82
C TYR A 82 2.14 2.49 8.87
N ILE A 83 2.41 1.26 8.43
CA ILE A 83 1.64 0.55 7.40
C ILE A 83 0.69 -0.45 8.08
N ALA A 84 -0.60 -0.38 7.73
CA ALA A 84 -1.63 -1.29 8.26
C ALA A 84 -2.30 -2.14 7.17
N HIS A 85 -2.05 -1.86 5.89
CA HIS A 85 -2.60 -2.59 4.77
C HIS A 85 -1.67 -2.50 3.55
N PHE A 86 -1.66 -3.55 2.72
CA PHE A 86 -0.93 -3.57 1.46
C PHE A 86 -1.84 -3.88 0.29
N HIS A 87 -1.59 -3.24 -0.86
CA HIS A 87 -2.13 -3.64 -2.15
C HIS A 87 -1.03 -4.14 -3.09
N THR A 88 -1.41 -5.02 -4.03
CA THR A 88 -0.50 -5.62 -5.01
C THR A 88 -1.02 -5.45 -6.41
N ALA A 89 -0.15 -5.10 -7.36
CA ALA A 89 -0.41 -5.17 -8.79
C ALA A 89 0.91 -5.19 -9.57
N GLY A 90 0.87 -5.62 -10.83
CA GLY A 90 2.04 -5.66 -11.70
C GLY A 90 2.45 -4.29 -12.22
N VAL A 91 3.75 -4.05 -12.33
CA VAL A 91 4.32 -2.84 -12.92
C VAL A 91 5.13 -3.22 -14.15
N PRO A 92 4.91 -2.56 -15.30
CA PRO A 92 3.95 -1.48 -15.54
C PRO A 92 2.50 -1.98 -15.75
N GLY A 93 1.52 -1.06 -15.71
CA GLY A 93 0.17 -1.26 -16.24
C GLY A 93 -0.88 -1.73 -15.23
N ARG A 94 -0.48 -2.01 -13.96
CA ARG A 94 -1.39 -2.46 -12.90
C ARG A 94 -2.10 -3.79 -13.21
N ASN A 95 -1.44 -4.65 -14.01
CA ASN A 95 -1.98 -5.94 -14.45
C ASN A 95 -1.54 -7.08 -13.51
N GLU A 96 -1.49 -8.31 -14.05
CA GLU A 96 -1.05 -9.52 -13.34
C GLU A 96 0.31 -9.33 -12.65
N ILE A 97 0.53 -10.04 -11.54
CA ILE A 97 1.80 -10.02 -10.79
C ILE A 97 2.73 -11.19 -11.17
N ASP A 98 2.53 -11.79 -12.33
CA ASP A 98 3.32 -12.88 -12.88
C ASP A 98 4.69 -12.41 -13.45
N GLN A 99 5.30 -13.18 -14.34
CA GLN A 99 6.60 -12.87 -14.92
C GLN A 99 6.57 -11.78 -16.01
N SER A 100 5.40 -11.24 -16.36
CA SER A 100 5.26 -10.17 -17.36
C SER A 100 5.54 -8.77 -16.80
N GLN A 101 5.86 -8.66 -15.51
CA GLN A 101 6.07 -7.41 -14.78
C GLN A 101 7.40 -7.41 -14.01
N GLU A 102 7.80 -6.26 -13.44
CA GLU A 102 9.16 -6.03 -12.95
C GLU A 102 9.40 -6.33 -11.45
N LEU A 103 8.34 -6.55 -10.64
CA LEU A 103 8.44 -6.75 -9.20
C LEU A 103 8.68 -8.22 -8.81
N ASN A 104 9.56 -8.44 -7.84
CA ASN A 104 9.76 -9.78 -7.26
C ASN A 104 8.83 -9.99 -6.05
N TYR A 105 7.57 -10.34 -6.32
CA TYR A 105 6.57 -10.52 -5.27
C TYR A 105 6.94 -11.54 -4.18
N PRO A 106 7.52 -12.71 -4.48
CA PRO A 106 7.97 -13.62 -3.42
C PRO A 106 8.99 -13.00 -2.46
N ALA A 107 9.89 -12.14 -2.94
CA ALA A 107 10.84 -11.44 -2.08
C ALA A 107 10.17 -10.33 -1.26
N ILE A 108 9.21 -9.61 -1.85
CA ILE A 108 8.44 -8.57 -1.18
C ILE A 108 7.57 -9.18 -0.07
N MET A 109 6.89 -10.31 -0.33
CA MET A 109 6.07 -10.98 0.68
C MET A 109 6.92 -11.45 1.87
N ARG A 110 8.10 -12.03 1.64
CA ARG A 110 9.03 -12.35 2.73
C ARG A 110 9.43 -11.11 3.53
N ALA A 111 9.75 -10.01 2.87
CA ALA A 111 10.09 -8.77 3.56
C ALA A 111 8.93 -8.25 4.42
N ILE A 112 7.69 -8.33 3.95
CA ILE A 112 6.49 -7.98 4.75
C ILE A 112 6.37 -8.92 5.96
N GLN A 113 6.51 -10.23 5.77
CA GLN A 113 6.44 -11.23 6.84
C GLN A 113 7.50 -10.98 7.92
N ASP A 114 8.74 -10.68 7.53
CA ASP A 114 9.87 -10.44 8.42
C ASP A 114 9.67 -9.20 9.32
N THR A 115 8.82 -8.25 8.93
CA THR A 115 8.44 -7.12 9.79
C THR A 115 7.51 -7.52 10.95
N GLY A 116 6.96 -8.73 10.93
CA GLY A 116 5.95 -9.18 11.88
C GLY A 116 4.53 -8.67 11.56
N PHE A 117 4.30 -8.14 10.36
CA PHE A 117 3.00 -7.63 9.92
C PHE A 117 1.86 -8.65 10.13
N LYS A 118 0.71 -8.19 10.64
CA LYS A 118 -0.47 -9.03 10.95
C LYS A 118 -1.74 -8.58 10.23
N GLY A 119 -1.63 -7.57 9.36
CA GLY A 119 -2.75 -7.08 8.56
C GLY A 119 -3.00 -7.91 7.30
N HIS A 120 -3.61 -7.30 6.32
CA HIS A 120 -3.97 -7.94 5.06
C HIS A 120 -3.12 -7.40 3.91
N VAL A 121 -2.79 -8.29 2.98
CA VAL A 121 -2.24 -7.98 1.66
C VAL A 121 -3.33 -8.33 0.65
N ALA A 122 -3.90 -7.33 0.02
CA ALA A 122 -5.02 -7.49 -0.92
C ALA A 122 -4.57 -7.35 -2.37
N GLN A 123 -5.20 -8.12 -3.24
CA GLN A 123 -4.96 -8.05 -4.68
C GLN A 123 -5.78 -6.90 -5.28
N GLU A 124 -5.12 -5.94 -5.92
CA GLU A 124 -5.77 -4.80 -6.56
C GLU A 124 -5.21 -4.54 -7.97
N PHE A 125 -5.08 -5.59 -8.75
CA PHE A 125 -4.64 -5.50 -10.14
C PHE A 125 -5.80 -5.60 -11.14
N ILE A 126 -5.56 -5.17 -12.38
CA ILE A 126 -6.52 -5.25 -13.49
C ILE A 126 -6.16 -6.46 -14.35
N PRO A 127 -6.84 -7.62 -14.17
CA PRO A 127 -6.49 -8.81 -14.90
C PRO A 127 -6.78 -8.66 -16.40
N THR A 128 -5.81 -9.06 -17.23
CA THR A 128 -5.89 -9.04 -18.71
C THR A 128 -6.27 -10.40 -19.29
N ALA A 129 -6.01 -11.49 -18.58
CA ALA A 129 -6.37 -12.84 -19.03
C ALA A 129 -7.89 -12.98 -19.25
N GLU A 130 -8.30 -13.90 -20.14
CA GLU A 130 -9.71 -14.17 -20.43
C GLU A 130 -10.46 -14.62 -19.16
N ASN A 131 -9.89 -15.56 -18.41
CA ASN A 131 -10.41 -15.97 -17.10
C ASN A 131 -9.75 -15.15 -15.98
N LYS A 132 -10.48 -14.18 -15.45
CA LYS A 132 -10.02 -13.31 -14.36
C LYS A 132 -9.74 -14.07 -13.05
N PHE A 133 -10.48 -15.14 -12.78
CA PHE A 133 -10.27 -15.95 -11.59
C PHE A 133 -8.97 -16.75 -11.61
N ASP A 134 -8.51 -17.18 -12.81
CA ASP A 134 -7.21 -17.84 -12.92
C ASP A 134 -6.05 -16.87 -12.63
N SER A 135 -6.17 -15.61 -13.08
CA SER A 135 -5.23 -14.56 -12.74
C SER A 135 -5.18 -14.33 -11.23
N LEU A 136 -6.35 -14.24 -10.59
CA LEU A 136 -6.45 -14.04 -9.14
C LEU A 136 -5.85 -15.23 -8.37
N ALA A 137 -6.16 -16.46 -8.76
CA ALA A 137 -5.62 -17.67 -8.12
C ALA A 137 -4.09 -17.71 -8.18
N LYS A 138 -3.49 -17.40 -9.34
CA LYS A 138 -2.03 -17.28 -9.50
C LYS A 138 -1.45 -16.18 -8.62
N ALA A 139 -2.10 -15.03 -8.55
CA ALA A 139 -1.64 -13.92 -7.73
C ALA A 139 -1.64 -14.28 -6.23
N ILE A 140 -2.67 -14.99 -5.77
CA ILE A 140 -2.75 -15.50 -4.40
C ILE A 140 -1.62 -16.51 -4.14
N GLU A 141 -1.37 -17.45 -5.06
CA GLU A 141 -0.28 -18.43 -4.95
C GLU A 141 1.08 -17.74 -4.81
N LEU A 142 1.36 -16.71 -5.64
CA LEU A 142 2.61 -15.94 -5.60
C LEU A 142 2.80 -15.15 -4.30
N CYS A 143 1.72 -14.75 -3.67
CA CYS A 143 1.74 -14.01 -2.40
C CYS A 143 1.64 -14.91 -1.15
N THR A 144 1.48 -16.22 -1.31
CA THR A 144 1.44 -17.18 -0.20
C THR A 144 2.84 -17.68 0.12
N LEU A 145 3.23 -17.66 1.42
CA LEU A 145 4.54 -18.07 1.92
C LEU A 145 4.44 -19.38 2.69
#